data_082a70a2bae126d274a5f99df066bac2
#
_entry.id   082a70a2bae126d274a5f99df066bac2
#
_cell.length_a   1.000
_cell.length_b   1.000
_cell.length_c   1.000
_cell.angle_alpha   90.00
_cell.angle_beta   90.00
_cell.angle_gamma   90.00
#
_symmetry.space_group_name_H-M   'P 1'
#
loop_
_entity.id
_entity.type
_entity.pdbx_description
1 polymer ?
#
loop_
_entity_poly.entity_id
_entity_poly.type
_entity_poly.pdbx_seq_one_letter_code
_entity_poly.pdbx_strand_id
1 'polypeptide(L)'
;MNKDSTVIDLEKVVIKFAGDSGDGMQLTGSQFTETSALLGNDLATFPDFPAEIRAPLGTVAGVSGFQVHIGNTEINTPGDVADVLVAMNPAALKANKNWIKKGGTIIINSDSFAKKDLDKAGYENNPLEDGSFSGFNIVEAPIANLTQATLKDSGLDGKSIRRAKNMFALGMVYWMFNRPMQRTKKFLQDKFESKPLVVESNIKVLHAGYNFANTIEALPSSYTVTKAKIENGTYRNIMGNQATAWGFIAAAEKANKQLFLGSYPITPASDIFHELAKHKNLGVKTFQAEDEIAAICSAIGASFAGDLAITTTSGPGLALKGEALGLAMITELPLVVIDVQRGGPSTGLPTKTEQSDLFQAMYGRNGESPVIVLA
;
A
#
# COMPACT_ATOMS: atom_id res chain seq x y z
N MET A 1 8.40 -31.80 23.23
CA MET A 1 9.46 -31.00 23.88
C MET A 1 9.34 -29.60 23.34
N ASN A 2 8.85 -28.65 24.14
CA ASN A 2 8.90 -27.23 23.74
C ASN A 2 10.38 -26.82 23.71
N LYS A 3 10.93 -26.66 22.51
CA LYS A 3 12.13 -25.82 22.39
C LYS A 3 11.69 -24.41 22.73
N ASP A 4 12.28 -23.81 23.76
CA ASP A 4 12.11 -22.40 24.06
C ASP A 4 12.59 -21.64 22.82
N SER A 5 11.64 -21.17 21.98
CA SER A 5 11.99 -20.33 20.85
C SER A 5 12.55 -19.02 21.41
N THR A 6 13.78 -18.70 21.05
CA THR A 6 14.41 -17.46 21.50
C THR A 6 13.62 -16.28 20.97
N VAL A 7 13.12 -15.43 21.86
CA VAL A 7 12.48 -14.16 21.49
C VAL A 7 13.56 -13.10 21.38
N ILE A 8 13.64 -12.45 20.24
CA ILE A 8 14.61 -11.38 19.94
C ILE A 8 13.88 -10.04 19.89
N ASP A 9 14.32 -9.10 20.72
CA ASP A 9 13.79 -7.75 20.71
C ASP A 9 14.41 -6.94 19.57
N LEU A 10 13.54 -6.32 18.74
CA LEU A 10 13.93 -5.45 17.64
C LEU A 10 13.48 -4.02 17.93
N GLU A 11 14.34 -3.06 17.59
CA GLU A 11 13.98 -1.64 17.62
C GLU A 11 13.01 -1.30 16.49
N LYS A 12 13.30 -1.79 15.29
CA LYS A 12 12.48 -1.58 14.09
C LYS A 12 12.65 -2.73 13.11
N VAL A 13 11.67 -2.90 12.24
CA VAL A 13 11.70 -3.92 11.19
C VAL A 13 10.86 -3.50 9.99
N VAL A 14 11.35 -3.83 8.79
CA VAL A 14 10.64 -3.66 7.52
C VAL A 14 10.20 -5.02 7.00
N ILE A 15 8.91 -5.17 6.76
CA ILE A 15 8.31 -6.39 6.23
C ILE A 15 7.63 -6.07 4.91
N LYS A 16 7.92 -6.84 3.87
CA LYS A 16 7.28 -6.71 2.56
C LYS A 16 6.50 -7.96 2.21
N PHE A 17 5.23 -7.78 1.88
CA PHE A 17 4.35 -8.80 1.34
C PHE A 17 4.26 -8.62 -0.16
N ALA A 18 4.51 -9.67 -0.95
CA ALA A 18 4.51 -9.60 -2.41
C ALA A 18 3.89 -10.84 -3.04
N GLY A 19 3.08 -10.64 -4.08
CA GLY A 19 2.37 -11.68 -4.81
C GLY A 19 1.69 -11.10 -6.06
N ASP A 20 0.85 -11.89 -6.72
CA ASP A 20 0.01 -11.38 -7.81
C ASP A 20 -1.11 -10.48 -7.26
N SER A 21 -1.69 -9.64 -8.10
CA SER A 21 -2.77 -8.72 -7.72
C SER A 21 -3.98 -9.42 -7.08
N GLY A 22 -4.18 -10.71 -7.36
CA GLY A 22 -5.22 -11.56 -6.77
C GLY A 22 -4.85 -12.26 -5.46
N ASP A 23 -3.60 -12.19 -5.02
CA ASP A 23 -3.09 -12.91 -3.85
C ASP A 23 -3.43 -12.23 -2.51
N GLY A 24 -4.02 -11.04 -2.53
CA GLY A 24 -4.49 -10.34 -1.34
C GLY A 24 -3.38 -9.74 -0.48
N MET A 25 -2.23 -9.41 -1.06
CA MET A 25 -1.08 -8.87 -0.32
C MET A 25 -1.35 -7.50 0.30
N GLN A 26 -2.17 -6.67 -0.36
CA GLN A 26 -2.63 -5.40 0.21
C GLN A 26 -3.41 -5.61 1.52
N LEU A 27 -4.31 -6.60 1.52
CA LEU A 27 -5.08 -6.94 2.72
C LEU A 27 -4.19 -7.48 3.83
N THR A 28 -3.25 -8.37 3.49
CA THR A 28 -2.30 -8.96 4.44
C THR A 28 -1.47 -7.88 5.13
N GLY A 29 -0.88 -6.98 4.34
CA GLY A 29 -0.10 -5.86 4.86
C GLY A 29 -0.94 -4.90 5.73
N SER A 30 -2.14 -4.55 5.27
CA SER A 30 -3.04 -3.68 6.05
C SER A 30 -3.43 -4.30 7.39
N GLN A 31 -3.72 -5.61 7.46
CA GLN A 31 -4.07 -6.27 8.70
C GLN A 31 -2.88 -6.37 9.67
N PHE A 32 -1.68 -6.60 9.14
CA PHE A 32 -0.46 -6.55 9.95
C PHE A 32 -0.21 -5.13 10.51
N THR A 33 -0.40 -4.11 9.68
CA THR A 33 -0.30 -2.69 10.05
C THR A 33 -1.26 -2.32 11.17
N GLU A 34 -2.55 -2.63 11.01
CA GLU A 34 -3.57 -2.32 12.01
C GLU A 34 -3.28 -2.99 13.35
N THR A 35 -2.84 -4.26 13.32
CA THR A 35 -2.49 -4.99 14.54
C THR A 35 -1.27 -4.38 15.22
N SER A 36 -0.27 -3.95 14.44
CA SER A 36 0.94 -3.30 14.98
C SER A 36 0.64 -1.92 15.58
N ALA A 37 -0.22 -1.13 14.92
CA ALA A 37 -0.69 0.16 15.45
C ALA A 37 -1.41 -0.01 16.80
N LEU A 38 -2.30 -1.01 16.93
CA LEU A 38 -3.00 -1.29 18.18
C LEU A 38 -2.08 -1.73 19.33
N LEU A 39 -0.94 -2.34 19.00
CA LEU A 39 0.11 -2.66 19.98
C LEU A 39 0.96 -1.44 20.37
N GLY A 40 0.72 -0.30 19.72
CA GLY A 40 1.38 0.96 20.00
C GLY A 40 2.73 1.11 19.30
N ASN A 41 3.02 0.34 18.26
CA ASN A 41 4.17 0.63 17.40
C ASN A 41 3.93 1.91 16.59
N ASP A 42 4.97 2.68 16.37
CA ASP A 42 4.98 3.66 15.30
C ASP A 42 5.23 2.97 13.97
N LEU A 43 4.69 3.51 12.88
CA LEU A 43 4.71 2.81 11.61
C LEU A 43 4.57 3.74 10.39
N ALA A 44 5.12 3.27 9.26
CA ALA A 44 4.84 3.81 7.94
C ALA A 44 4.61 2.65 6.96
N THR A 45 3.77 2.87 5.95
CA THR A 45 3.40 1.85 4.97
C THR A 45 3.58 2.34 3.55
N PHE A 46 3.82 1.40 2.63
CA PHE A 46 3.87 1.66 1.20
C PHE A 46 3.13 0.56 0.43
N PRO A 47 1.91 0.84 -0.06
CA PRO A 47 1.22 -0.04 -0.98
C PRO A 47 1.87 0.03 -2.35
N ASP A 48 2.35 -1.10 -2.86
CA ASP A 48 2.98 -1.23 -4.17
C ASP A 48 2.03 -1.98 -5.10
N PHE A 49 1.40 -1.23 -6.02
CA PHE A 49 0.46 -1.78 -6.98
C PHE A 49 1.18 -2.31 -8.22
N PRO A 50 0.60 -3.28 -8.95
CA PRO A 50 1.18 -3.79 -10.17
C PRO A 50 1.47 -2.67 -11.17
N ALA A 51 2.59 -2.79 -11.91
CA ALA A 51 2.82 -1.93 -13.05
C ALA A 51 1.76 -2.23 -14.13
N GLU A 52 1.19 -1.16 -14.69
CA GLU A 52 0.18 -1.28 -15.75
C GLU A 52 0.81 -1.59 -17.14
N ILE A 53 -0.04 -1.70 -18.15
CA ILE A 53 0.21 -2.26 -19.49
C ILE A 53 1.40 -1.63 -20.26
N ARG A 54 1.96 -0.50 -19.82
CA ARG A 54 3.09 0.19 -20.46
C ARG A 54 4.35 0.24 -19.60
N ALA A 55 4.52 -0.74 -18.73
CA ALA A 55 5.74 -0.85 -17.93
C ALA A 55 6.99 -0.98 -18.83
N PRO A 56 8.13 -0.39 -18.43
CA PRO A 56 9.39 -0.56 -19.15
C PRO A 56 9.77 -2.02 -19.35
N LEU A 57 10.53 -2.30 -20.42
CA LEU A 57 11.11 -3.62 -20.65
C LEU A 57 11.88 -4.10 -19.43
N GLY A 58 11.63 -5.35 -19.02
CA GLY A 58 12.23 -5.94 -17.83
C GLY A 58 11.42 -5.79 -16.53
N THR A 59 10.32 -5.03 -16.54
CA THR A 59 9.41 -4.98 -15.41
C THR A 59 8.64 -6.30 -15.30
N VAL A 60 8.68 -6.92 -14.13
CA VAL A 60 7.90 -8.15 -13.85
C VAL A 60 6.44 -7.74 -13.66
N ALA A 61 5.60 -8.09 -14.65
CA ALA A 61 4.19 -7.72 -14.65
C ALA A 61 3.38 -8.43 -13.56
N GLY A 62 2.29 -7.80 -13.11
CA GLY A 62 1.29 -8.40 -12.24
C GLY A 62 1.64 -8.46 -10.76
N VAL A 63 2.86 -8.10 -10.36
CA VAL A 63 3.29 -8.14 -8.94
C VAL A 63 2.68 -6.98 -8.16
N SER A 64 1.97 -7.33 -7.09
CA SER A 64 1.46 -6.42 -6.07
C SER A 64 2.25 -6.62 -4.78
N GLY A 65 2.55 -5.54 -4.09
CA GLY A 65 3.27 -5.58 -2.81
C GLY A 65 2.68 -4.65 -1.77
N PHE A 66 3.01 -4.90 -0.52
CA PHE A 66 2.70 -4.00 0.59
C PHE A 66 3.87 -4.03 1.57
N GLN A 67 4.49 -2.88 1.77
CA GLN A 67 5.60 -2.75 2.71
C GLN A 67 5.14 -2.09 3.98
N VAL A 68 5.58 -2.62 5.12
CA VAL A 68 5.28 -2.11 6.45
C VAL A 68 6.58 -1.94 7.20
N HIS A 69 6.85 -0.73 7.66
CA HIS A 69 7.94 -0.40 8.57
C HIS A 69 7.33 -0.13 9.93
N ILE A 70 7.71 -0.88 10.94
CA ILE A 70 7.25 -0.70 12.32
C ILE A 70 8.45 -0.52 13.25
N GLY A 71 8.28 0.24 14.31
CA GLY A 71 9.32 0.49 15.30
C GLY A 71 8.79 0.82 16.69
N ASN A 72 9.70 0.77 17.66
CA ASN A 72 9.49 1.29 19.02
C ASN A 72 10.03 2.72 19.16
N THR A 73 10.50 3.30 18.07
CA THR A 73 10.95 4.69 17.89
C THR A 73 10.15 5.33 16.76
N GLU A 74 10.33 6.61 16.52
CA GLU A 74 9.68 7.34 15.44
C GLU A 74 10.05 6.78 14.06
N ILE A 75 9.04 6.55 13.22
CA ILE A 75 9.16 5.99 11.87
C ILE A 75 8.65 7.01 10.85
N ASN A 76 9.57 7.59 10.10
CA ASN A 76 9.27 8.65 9.12
C ASN A 76 9.13 8.15 7.67
N THR A 77 9.60 6.92 7.38
CA THR A 77 9.57 6.35 6.02
C THR A 77 9.17 4.88 6.02
N PRO A 78 8.64 4.36 4.91
CA PRO A 78 8.35 2.93 4.78
C PRO A 78 9.57 2.01 4.78
N GLY A 79 10.78 2.57 4.82
CA GLY A 79 12.06 1.84 4.76
C GLY A 79 12.49 1.52 3.32
N ASP A 80 13.81 1.40 3.11
CA ASP A 80 14.38 1.15 1.77
C ASP A 80 14.46 -0.34 1.45
N VAL A 81 14.94 -1.14 2.39
CA VAL A 81 15.13 -2.59 2.24
C VAL A 81 14.37 -3.37 3.30
N ALA A 82 13.80 -4.49 2.91
CA ALA A 82 13.02 -5.33 3.80
C ALA A 82 13.94 -6.29 4.61
N ASP A 83 13.67 -6.41 5.90
CA ASP A 83 14.23 -7.45 6.76
C ASP A 83 13.54 -8.80 6.52
N VAL A 84 12.24 -8.76 6.17
CA VAL A 84 11.43 -9.94 5.84
C VAL A 84 10.65 -9.70 4.56
N LEU A 85 10.77 -10.63 3.62
CA LEU A 85 9.93 -10.72 2.42
C LEU A 85 9.03 -11.94 2.49
N VAL A 86 7.74 -11.75 2.25
CA VAL A 86 6.80 -12.84 1.95
C VAL A 86 6.55 -12.84 0.45
N ALA A 87 7.04 -13.87 -0.25
CA ALA A 87 6.92 -14.01 -1.70
C ALA A 87 5.96 -15.16 -2.05
N MET A 88 4.79 -14.83 -2.59
CA MET A 88 3.76 -15.81 -2.90
C MET A 88 4.01 -16.56 -4.22
N ASN A 89 4.96 -16.12 -5.04
CA ASN A 89 5.32 -16.73 -6.32
C ASN A 89 6.70 -16.25 -6.82
N PRO A 90 7.28 -16.88 -7.87
CA PRO A 90 8.58 -16.51 -8.42
C PRO A 90 8.67 -15.07 -8.94
N ALA A 91 7.58 -14.55 -9.53
CA ALA A 91 7.55 -13.18 -10.04
C ALA A 91 7.70 -12.16 -8.90
N ALA A 92 7.00 -12.40 -7.77
CA ALA A 92 7.11 -11.59 -6.57
C ALA A 92 8.53 -11.65 -5.97
N LEU A 93 9.16 -12.82 -5.97
CA LEU A 93 10.55 -12.98 -5.52
C LEU A 93 11.50 -12.20 -6.42
N LYS A 94 11.37 -12.33 -7.75
CA LYS A 94 12.22 -11.64 -8.74
C LYS A 94 12.11 -10.13 -8.65
N ALA A 95 10.91 -9.60 -8.55
CA ALA A 95 10.66 -8.17 -8.48
C ALA A 95 11.23 -7.52 -7.20
N ASN A 96 11.37 -8.30 -6.12
CA ASN A 96 11.80 -7.79 -4.82
C ASN A 96 13.19 -8.23 -4.39
N LYS A 97 13.91 -9.01 -5.18
CA LYS A 97 15.25 -9.57 -4.86
C LYS A 97 16.23 -8.50 -4.37
N ASN A 98 16.25 -7.34 -5.02
CA ASN A 98 17.23 -6.28 -4.73
C ASN A 98 16.83 -5.39 -3.53
N TRP A 99 15.64 -5.60 -2.98
CA TRP A 99 15.07 -4.82 -1.89
C TRP A 99 15.01 -5.59 -0.57
N ILE A 100 15.82 -6.66 -0.47
CA ILE A 100 15.93 -7.48 0.74
C ILE A 100 17.31 -7.26 1.35
N LYS A 101 17.33 -7.04 2.64
CA LYS A 101 18.54 -6.89 3.42
C LYS A 101 19.37 -8.19 3.40
N LYS A 102 20.68 -8.08 3.26
CA LYS A 102 21.56 -9.26 3.37
C LYS A 102 21.35 -9.97 4.71
N GLY A 103 21.18 -11.28 4.68
CA GLY A 103 20.82 -12.07 5.85
C GLY A 103 19.34 -11.99 6.25
N GLY A 104 18.52 -11.23 5.52
CA GLY A 104 17.07 -11.14 5.74
C GLY A 104 16.36 -12.47 5.52
N THR A 105 15.13 -12.55 6.00
CA THR A 105 14.29 -13.75 5.89
C THR A 105 13.35 -13.65 4.70
N ILE A 106 13.25 -14.71 3.91
CA ILE A 106 12.33 -14.83 2.78
C ILE A 106 11.39 -16.01 3.02
N ILE A 107 10.12 -15.71 3.25
CA ILE A 107 9.05 -16.71 3.35
C ILE A 107 8.50 -16.95 1.95
N ILE A 108 8.51 -18.19 1.49
CA ILE A 108 8.15 -18.57 0.12
C ILE A 108 6.97 -19.53 0.14
N ASN A 109 5.97 -19.28 -0.73
CA ASN A 109 4.98 -20.29 -1.06
C ASN A 109 5.59 -21.30 -2.04
N SER A 110 6.19 -22.36 -1.53
CA SER A 110 6.91 -23.37 -2.33
C SER A 110 6.07 -24.04 -3.40
N ASP A 111 4.76 -24.14 -3.21
CA ASP A 111 3.83 -24.75 -4.19
C ASP A 111 3.75 -23.97 -5.52
N SER A 112 4.20 -22.72 -5.53
CA SER A 112 4.16 -21.84 -6.71
C SER A 112 5.49 -21.79 -7.47
N PHE A 113 6.47 -22.63 -7.15
CA PHE A 113 7.79 -22.65 -7.78
C PHE A 113 7.96 -23.83 -8.77
N ALA A 114 6.86 -24.27 -9.39
CA ALA A 114 6.92 -25.23 -10.48
C ALA A 114 7.54 -24.58 -11.74
N LYS A 115 8.13 -25.41 -12.63
CA LYS A 115 8.81 -24.97 -13.86
C LYS A 115 7.98 -23.95 -14.67
N LYS A 116 6.69 -24.20 -14.83
CA LYS A 116 5.76 -23.32 -15.54
C LYS A 116 5.71 -21.90 -14.95
N ASP A 117 5.77 -21.78 -13.63
CA ASP A 117 5.69 -20.48 -12.94
C ASP A 117 7.04 -19.78 -12.91
N LEU A 118 8.13 -20.54 -12.87
CA LEU A 118 9.50 -20.05 -13.06
C LEU A 118 9.69 -19.48 -14.47
N ASP A 119 9.27 -20.21 -15.50
CA ASP A 119 9.34 -19.77 -16.90
C ASP A 119 8.55 -18.47 -17.12
N LYS A 120 7.35 -18.35 -16.55
CA LYS A 120 6.54 -17.12 -16.60
C LYS A 120 7.24 -15.92 -15.94
N ALA A 121 7.96 -16.15 -14.86
CA ALA A 121 8.75 -15.13 -14.17
C ALA A 121 10.08 -14.86 -14.88
N GLY A 122 10.41 -15.59 -15.94
CA GLY A 122 11.65 -15.45 -16.71
C GLY A 122 12.87 -15.92 -15.93
N TYR A 123 12.73 -16.98 -15.14
CA TYR A 123 13.87 -17.71 -14.55
C TYR A 123 14.29 -18.85 -15.48
N GLU A 124 15.57 -18.98 -15.73
CA GLU A 124 16.15 -20.11 -16.47
C GLU A 124 16.29 -21.35 -15.58
N ASN A 125 16.69 -21.14 -14.33
CA ASN A 125 16.87 -22.16 -13.31
C ASN A 125 16.00 -21.84 -12.08
N ASN A 126 15.77 -22.83 -11.23
CA ASN A 126 15.11 -22.62 -9.96
C ASN A 126 16.02 -21.79 -9.02
N PRO A 127 15.68 -20.56 -8.66
CA PRO A 127 16.53 -19.70 -7.83
C PRO A 127 16.68 -20.22 -6.39
N LEU A 128 15.86 -21.18 -5.97
CA LEU A 128 15.97 -21.80 -4.65
C LEU A 128 17.07 -22.89 -4.63
N GLU A 129 17.47 -23.40 -5.81
CA GLU A 129 18.43 -24.49 -5.98
C GLU A 129 19.77 -24.03 -6.58
N ASP A 130 19.79 -22.89 -7.27
CA ASP A 130 20.98 -22.38 -7.99
C ASP A 130 21.96 -21.55 -7.15
N GLY A 131 21.69 -21.43 -5.84
CA GLY A 131 22.54 -20.65 -4.92
C GLY A 131 22.31 -19.14 -4.97
N SER A 132 21.40 -18.62 -5.79
CA SER A 132 21.10 -17.18 -5.93
C SER A 132 20.68 -16.50 -4.63
N PHE A 133 20.18 -17.27 -3.68
CA PHE A 133 19.69 -16.81 -2.38
C PHE A 133 20.46 -17.38 -1.18
N SER A 134 21.70 -17.90 -1.39
CA SER A 134 22.54 -18.47 -0.32
C SER A 134 22.87 -17.49 0.82
N GLY A 135 22.72 -16.19 0.58
CA GLY A 135 22.94 -15.13 1.60
C GLY A 135 21.69 -14.74 2.40
N PHE A 136 20.58 -15.49 2.26
CA PHE A 136 19.29 -15.20 2.91
C PHE A 136 18.79 -16.40 3.71
N ASN A 137 17.94 -16.13 4.69
CA ASN A 137 17.22 -17.19 5.43
C ASN A 137 15.95 -17.55 4.67
N ILE A 138 15.96 -18.65 3.94
CA ILE A 138 14.81 -19.11 3.16
C ILE A 138 13.92 -19.97 4.04
N VAL A 139 12.63 -19.62 4.10
CA VAL A 139 11.58 -20.38 4.77
C VAL A 139 10.58 -20.85 3.73
N GLU A 140 10.68 -22.11 3.34
CA GLU A 140 9.79 -22.74 2.39
C GLU A 140 8.52 -23.24 3.10
N ALA A 141 7.37 -22.79 2.64
CA ALA A 141 6.08 -23.22 3.14
C ALA A 141 5.16 -23.60 1.97
N PRO A 142 4.58 -24.79 1.95
CA PRO A 142 3.61 -25.19 0.93
C PRO A 142 2.23 -24.56 1.24
N ILE A 143 2.17 -23.21 1.15
CA ILE A 143 1.04 -22.39 1.61
C ILE A 143 -0.25 -22.77 0.89
N ALA A 144 -0.21 -22.99 -0.42
CA ALA A 144 -1.40 -23.34 -1.20
C ALA A 144 -1.94 -24.71 -0.82
N ASN A 145 -1.08 -25.73 -0.74
CA ASN A 145 -1.46 -27.08 -0.36
C ASN A 145 -1.98 -27.16 1.07
N LEU A 146 -1.31 -26.50 2.01
CA LEU A 146 -1.76 -26.46 3.42
C LEU A 146 -3.08 -25.70 3.59
N THR A 147 -3.29 -24.61 2.83
CA THR A 147 -4.58 -23.92 2.79
C THR A 147 -5.69 -24.84 2.26
N GLN A 148 -5.43 -25.55 1.16
CA GLN A 148 -6.38 -26.50 0.59
C GLN A 148 -6.70 -27.64 1.55
N ALA A 149 -5.68 -28.21 2.20
CA ALA A 149 -5.86 -29.27 3.20
C ALA A 149 -6.68 -28.78 4.41
N THR A 150 -6.40 -27.57 4.89
CA THR A 150 -7.12 -26.94 6.00
C THR A 150 -8.61 -26.75 5.71
N LEU A 151 -8.96 -26.47 4.45
CA LEU A 151 -10.32 -26.16 4.01
C LEU A 151 -10.99 -27.27 3.20
N LYS A 152 -10.43 -28.50 3.18
CA LYS A 152 -10.94 -29.63 2.38
C LYS A 152 -12.42 -29.87 2.61
N ASP A 153 -12.87 -29.82 3.84
CA ASP A 153 -14.24 -30.12 4.27
C ASP A 153 -15.07 -28.85 4.58
N SER A 154 -14.63 -27.68 4.11
CA SER A 154 -15.26 -26.40 4.43
C SER A 154 -16.54 -26.10 3.65
N GLY A 155 -16.81 -26.82 2.56
CA GLY A 155 -17.91 -26.52 1.64
C GLY A 155 -17.69 -25.29 0.74
N LEU A 156 -16.51 -24.67 0.78
CA LEU A 156 -16.16 -23.57 -0.13
C LEU A 156 -15.77 -24.08 -1.52
N ASP A 157 -16.04 -23.27 -2.54
CA ASP A 157 -15.54 -23.52 -3.90
C ASP A 157 -14.02 -23.34 -3.97
N GLY A 158 -13.39 -23.99 -4.96
CA GLY A 158 -11.93 -23.97 -5.11
C GLY A 158 -11.32 -22.57 -5.33
N LYS A 159 -12.09 -21.59 -5.84
CA LYS A 159 -11.63 -20.20 -5.99
C LYS A 159 -11.58 -19.50 -4.64
N SER A 160 -12.59 -19.69 -3.81
CA SER A 160 -12.65 -19.16 -2.45
C SER A 160 -11.56 -19.75 -1.56
N ILE A 161 -11.29 -21.05 -1.67
CA ILE A 161 -10.18 -21.72 -0.97
C ILE A 161 -8.84 -21.10 -1.38
N ARG A 162 -8.57 -20.96 -2.68
CA ARG A 162 -7.31 -20.35 -3.15
C ARG A 162 -7.12 -18.92 -2.68
N ARG A 163 -8.19 -18.14 -2.52
CA ARG A 163 -8.13 -16.76 -2.01
C ARG A 163 -7.74 -16.67 -0.55
N ALA A 164 -7.97 -17.72 0.24
CA ALA A 164 -7.64 -17.70 1.67
C ALA A 164 -6.14 -17.89 1.98
N LYS A 165 -5.30 -18.23 1.00
CA LYS A 165 -3.86 -18.47 1.20
C LYS A 165 -3.10 -17.28 1.80
N ASN A 166 -3.58 -16.05 1.57
CA ASN A 166 -3.01 -14.86 2.18
C ASN A 166 -3.15 -14.85 3.71
N MET A 167 -4.21 -15.44 4.25
CA MET A 167 -4.37 -15.57 5.71
C MET A 167 -3.38 -16.58 6.30
N PHE A 168 -2.98 -17.60 5.55
CA PHE A 168 -1.91 -18.50 5.97
C PHE A 168 -0.58 -17.76 6.11
N ALA A 169 -0.18 -17.01 5.09
CA ALA A 169 1.02 -16.18 5.12
C ALA A 169 0.99 -15.15 6.27
N LEU A 170 -0.16 -14.50 6.49
CA LEU A 170 -0.36 -13.58 7.59
C LEU A 170 -0.19 -14.28 8.95
N GLY A 171 -0.72 -15.50 9.10
CA GLY A 171 -0.57 -16.30 10.30
C GLY A 171 0.89 -16.60 10.63
N MET A 172 1.69 -16.97 9.64
CA MET A 172 3.13 -17.19 9.81
C MET A 172 3.84 -15.93 10.31
N VAL A 173 3.55 -14.77 9.70
CA VAL A 173 4.15 -13.50 10.10
C VAL A 173 3.66 -13.06 11.48
N TYR A 174 2.41 -13.36 11.85
CA TYR A 174 1.90 -13.09 13.21
C TYR A 174 2.66 -13.89 14.27
N TRP A 175 2.94 -15.17 14.01
CA TRP A 175 3.79 -15.95 14.90
C TRP A 175 5.20 -15.34 14.99
N MET A 176 5.81 -15.04 13.84
CA MET A 176 7.16 -14.51 13.75
C MET A 176 7.36 -13.22 14.57
N PHE A 177 6.33 -12.36 14.62
CA PHE A 177 6.39 -11.06 15.31
C PHE A 177 5.52 -11.00 16.57
N ASN A 178 5.09 -12.13 17.11
CA ASN A 178 4.28 -12.23 18.33
C ASN A 178 3.03 -11.32 18.26
N ARG A 179 2.32 -11.33 17.12
CA ARG A 179 1.13 -10.49 16.91
C ARG A 179 -0.17 -11.20 17.29
N PRO A 180 -1.07 -10.54 18.04
CA PRO A 180 -2.38 -11.10 18.37
C PRO A 180 -3.30 -11.10 17.14
N MET A 181 -4.10 -12.17 17.01
CA MET A 181 -4.99 -12.35 15.85
C MET A 181 -6.38 -11.72 16.03
N GLN A 182 -6.72 -11.20 17.22
CA GLN A 182 -8.08 -10.75 17.57
C GLN A 182 -8.60 -9.66 16.64
N ARG A 183 -7.75 -8.70 16.28
CA ARG A 183 -8.12 -7.61 15.39
C ARG A 183 -8.50 -8.10 14.00
N THR A 184 -7.68 -8.97 13.42
CA THR A 184 -7.95 -9.56 12.11
C THR A 184 -9.20 -10.43 12.11
N LYS A 185 -9.44 -11.21 13.20
CA LYS A 185 -10.68 -11.99 13.33
C LYS A 185 -11.90 -11.08 13.30
N LYS A 186 -11.87 -9.99 14.06
CA LYS A 186 -12.96 -9.00 14.07
C LYS A 186 -13.15 -8.38 12.68
N PHE A 187 -12.07 -7.93 12.05
CA PHE A 187 -12.11 -7.40 10.69
C PHE A 187 -12.75 -8.38 9.69
N LEU A 188 -12.41 -9.66 9.76
CA LEU A 188 -12.99 -10.69 8.90
C LEU A 188 -14.49 -10.86 9.16
N GLN A 189 -14.91 -10.83 10.41
CA GLN A 189 -16.33 -10.87 10.82
C GLN A 189 -17.09 -9.68 10.26
N ASP A 190 -16.59 -8.47 10.47
CA ASP A 190 -17.23 -7.23 10.02
C ASP A 190 -17.29 -7.15 8.48
N LYS A 191 -16.18 -7.48 7.80
CA LYS A 191 -16.08 -7.40 6.33
C LYS A 191 -16.94 -8.43 5.58
N PHE A 192 -17.06 -9.62 6.13
CA PHE A 192 -17.75 -10.74 5.50
C PHE A 192 -18.97 -11.18 6.31
N GLU A 193 -19.62 -10.27 7.03
CA GLU A 193 -20.79 -10.51 7.88
C GLU A 193 -21.86 -11.35 7.17
N SER A 194 -22.14 -11.06 5.90
CA SER A 194 -23.11 -11.81 5.07
C SER A 194 -22.63 -13.19 4.59
N LYS A 195 -21.39 -13.58 4.90
CA LYS A 195 -20.74 -14.83 4.42
C LYS A 195 -20.04 -15.58 5.55
N PRO A 196 -20.77 -16.12 6.53
CA PRO A 196 -20.16 -16.75 7.73
C PRO A 196 -19.14 -17.83 7.41
N LEU A 197 -19.38 -18.64 6.38
CA LEU A 197 -18.46 -19.69 5.94
C LEU A 197 -17.09 -19.15 5.48
N VAL A 198 -17.09 -17.98 4.83
CA VAL A 198 -15.85 -17.30 4.41
C VAL A 198 -15.10 -16.78 5.65
N VAL A 199 -15.82 -16.24 6.64
CA VAL A 199 -15.23 -15.79 7.91
C VAL A 199 -14.54 -16.93 8.62
N GLU A 200 -15.25 -18.01 8.88
CA GLU A 200 -14.74 -19.19 9.59
C GLU A 200 -13.52 -19.78 8.88
N SER A 201 -13.61 -19.94 7.55
CA SER A 201 -12.53 -20.48 6.74
C SER A 201 -11.27 -19.63 6.79
N ASN A 202 -11.38 -18.31 6.66
CA ASN A 202 -10.22 -17.43 6.75
C ASN A 202 -9.58 -17.44 8.15
N ILE A 203 -10.38 -17.48 9.21
CA ILE A 203 -9.88 -17.61 10.59
C ILE A 203 -9.16 -18.95 10.78
N LYS A 204 -9.71 -20.03 10.24
CA LYS A 204 -9.10 -21.37 10.32
C LYS A 204 -7.74 -21.40 9.62
N VAL A 205 -7.64 -20.80 8.44
CA VAL A 205 -6.39 -20.70 7.68
C VAL A 205 -5.36 -19.79 8.37
N LEU A 206 -5.79 -18.69 8.98
CA LEU A 206 -4.93 -17.82 9.76
C LEU A 206 -4.27 -18.58 10.92
N HIS A 207 -5.06 -19.37 11.65
CA HIS A 207 -4.53 -20.25 12.71
C HIS A 207 -3.61 -21.33 12.16
N ALA A 208 -3.94 -21.94 11.01
CA ALA A 208 -3.08 -22.96 10.40
C ALA A 208 -1.69 -22.41 10.05
N GLY A 209 -1.62 -21.18 9.49
CA GLY A 209 -0.34 -20.52 9.22
C GLY A 209 0.46 -20.20 10.47
N TYR A 210 -0.21 -19.71 11.51
CA TYR A 210 0.43 -19.47 12.82
C TYR A 210 1.01 -20.75 13.44
N ASN A 211 0.22 -21.82 13.47
CA ASN A 211 0.65 -23.10 14.01
C ASN A 211 1.76 -23.75 13.17
N PHE A 212 1.71 -23.62 11.85
CA PHE A 212 2.77 -24.09 10.97
C PHE A 212 4.09 -23.41 11.32
N ALA A 213 4.11 -22.08 11.42
CA ALA A 213 5.31 -21.32 11.79
C ALA A 213 5.86 -21.72 13.17
N ASN A 214 4.97 -22.06 14.13
CA ASN A 214 5.35 -22.53 15.46
C ASN A 214 5.99 -23.93 15.44
N THR A 215 5.76 -24.73 14.42
CA THR A 215 6.22 -26.13 14.34
C THR A 215 7.43 -26.36 13.45
N ILE A 216 7.73 -25.43 12.52
CA ILE A 216 8.84 -25.60 11.59
C ILE A 216 10.17 -25.13 12.23
N GLU A 217 11.21 -25.90 12.01
CA GLU A 217 12.57 -25.57 12.54
C GLU A 217 13.26 -24.42 11.77
N ALA A 218 12.75 -24.08 10.59
CA ALA A 218 13.28 -22.99 9.76
C ALA A 218 13.03 -21.58 10.34
N LEU A 219 12.19 -21.46 11.36
CA LEU A 219 11.96 -20.23 12.13
C LEU A 219 12.43 -20.44 13.58
N PRO A 220 13.73 -20.39 13.85
CA PRO A 220 14.29 -20.73 15.16
C PRO A 220 14.00 -19.69 16.24
N SER A 221 13.60 -18.46 15.83
CA SER A 221 13.33 -17.35 16.73
C SER A 221 12.06 -16.62 16.33
N SER A 222 11.38 -16.09 17.33
CA SER A 222 10.35 -15.07 17.12
C SER A 222 10.90 -13.70 17.51
N TYR A 223 10.27 -12.63 17.02
CA TYR A 223 10.72 -11.27 17.23
C TYR A 223 9.66 -10.47 17.97
N THR A 224 10.09 -9.51 18.78
CA THR A 224 9.21 -8.56 19.44
C THR A 224 9.66 -7.14 19.11
N VAL A 225 8.72 -6.31 18.67
CA VAL A 225 8.89 -4.86 18.57
C VAL A 225 7.98 -4.25 19.65
N THR A 226 8.59 -3.67 20.66
CA THR A 226 7.87 -3.10 21.80
C THR A 226 7.11 -1.82 21.41
N LYS A 227 6.27 -1.32 22.31
CA LYS A 227 5.52 -0.08 22.10
C LYS A 227 6.47 1.10 21.85
N ALA A 228 6.12 1.96 20.89
CA ALA A 228 6.86 3.18 20.62
C ALA A 228 6.73 4.20 21.77
N LYS A 229 7.80 4.95 22.00
CA LYS A 229 7.84 6.03 22.98
C LYS A 229 7.34 7.33 22.32
N ILE A 230 6.03 7.40 22.09
CA ILE A 230 5.35 8.58 21.54
C ILE A 230 4.52 9.26 22.64
N GLU A 231 4.19 10.52 22.45
CA GLU A 231 3.32 11.24 23.36
C GLU A 231 1.97 10.53 23.58
N ASN A 232 1.40 10.69 24.77
CA ASN A 232 0.09 10.11 25.04
C ASN A 232 -0.99 10.83 24.23
N GLY A 233 -1.81 10.08 23.51
CA GLY A 233 -2.85 10.65 22.66
C GLY A 233 -3.67 9.61 21.93
N THR A 234 -4.64 10.08 21.14
CA THR A 234 -5.40 9.26 20.22
C THR A 234 -4.79 9.37 18.84
N TYR A 235 -4.28 8.28 18.33
CA TYR A 235 -3.65 8.21 17.02
C TYR A 235 -4.53 7.49 16.02
N ARG A 236 -4.42 7.87 14.76
CA ARG A 236 -5.11 7.23 13.65
C ARG A 236 -4.10 6.92 12.54
N ASN A 237 -4.12 5.69 12.05
CA ASN A 237 -3.44 5.37 10.81
C ASN A 237 -4.23 6.01 9.64
N ILE A 238 -3.57 6.87 8.88
CA ILE A 238 -4.19 7.66 7.80
C ILE A 238 -3.27 7.70 6.58
N MET A 239 -3.85 7.67 5.40
CA MET A 239 -3.12 7.88 4.14
C MET A 239 -3.04 9.37 3.80
N GLY A 240 -1.96 9.79 3.12
CA GLY A 240 -1.74 11.18 2.74
C GLY A 240 -2.90 11.81 1.97
N ASN A 241 -3.48 11.10 0.99
CA ASN A 241 -4.63 11.59 0.23
C ASN A 241 -5.86 11.85 1.11
N GLN A 242 -6.10 10.99 2.11
CA GLN A 242 -7.19 11.19 3.06
C GLN A 242 -6.92 12.36 4.01
N ALA A 243 -5.68 12.47 4.51
CA ALA A 243 -5.27 13.60 5.35
C ALA A 243 -5.40 14.94 4.61
N THR A 244 -5.00 14.97 3.33
CA THR A 244 -5.14 16.12 2.44
C THR A 244 -6.62 16.52 2.30
N ALA A 245 -7.50 15.56 2.00
CA ALA A 245 -8.93 15.84 1.89
C ALA A 245 -9.52 16.43 3.19
N TRP A 246 -9.22 15.86 4.33
CA TRP A 246 -9.69 16.34 5.63
C TRP A 246 -9.08 17.68 6.01
N GLY A 247 -7.80 17.90 5.66
CA GLY A 247 -7.13 19.19 5.85
C GLY A 247 -7.82 20.33 5.10
N PHE A 248 -8.27 20.09 3.85
CA PHE A 248 -9.02 21.08 3.07
C PHE A 248 -10.43 21.35 3.63
N ILE A 249 -11.11 20.32 4.14
CA ILE A 249 -12.39 20.53 4.84
C ILE A 249 -12.20 21.45 6.05
N ALA A 250 -11.20 21.14 6.89
CA ALA A 250 -10.89 21.96 8.05
C ALA A 250 -10.42 23.39 7.68
N ALA A 251 -9.66 23.55 6.61
CA ALA A 251 -9.23 24.85 6.11
C ALA A 251 -10.42 25.69 5.60
N ALA A 252 -11.35 25.09 4.87
CA ALA A 252 -12.54 25.75 4.38
C ALA A 252 -13.43 26.24 5.54
N GLU A 253 -13.64 25.39 6.54
CA GLU A 253 -14.38 25.74 7.76
C GLU A 253 -13.71 26.90 8.49
N LYS A 254 -12.40 26.86 8.74
CA LYS A 254 -11.65 27.95 9.39
C LYS A 254 -11.69 29.24 8.60
N ALA A 255 -11.66 29.18 7.28
CA ALA A 255 -11.73 30.33 6.40
C ALA A 255 -13.16 30.87 6.20
N ASN A 256 -14.17 30.18 6.73
CA ASN A 256 -15.58 30.43 6.47
C ASN A 256 -15.89 30.52 4.97
N LYS A 257 -15.37 29.56 4.20
CA LYS A 257 -15.52 29.42 2.76
C LYS A 257 -16.13 28.08 2.38
N GLN A 258 -16.84 28.05 1.26
CA GLN A 258 -17.29 26.82 0.63
C GLN A 258 -16.07 26.11 0.02
N LEU A 259 -15.91 24.82 0.24
CA LEU A 259 -14.87 24.03 -0.44
C LEU A 259 -15.39 23.54 -1.79
N PHE A 260 -14.65 23.84 -2.85
CA PHE A 260 -14.91 23.35 -4.21
C PHE A 260 -13.71 22.59 -4.74
N LEU A 261 -13.93 21.34 -5.18
CA LEU A 261 -12.96 20.54 -5.91
C LEU A 261 -13.42 20.36 -7.36
N GLY A 262 -12.66 20.91 -8.32
CA GLY A 262 -12.75 20.56 -9.73
C GLY A 262 -11.64 19.58 -10.11
N SER A 263 -11.98 18.36 -10.51
CA SER A 263 -10.96 17.34 -10.81
C SER A 263 -11.35 16.43 -11.97
N TYR A 264 -10.33 15.88 -12.63
CA TYR A 264 -10.45 14.78 -13.58
C TYR A 264 -9.81 13.53 -12.99
N PRO A 265 -10.40 12.34 -13.18
CA PRO A 265 -9.89 11.10 -12.60
C PRO A 265 -8.49 10.76 -13.10
N ILE A 266 -7.54 10.67 -12.19
CA ILE A 266 -6.17 10.27 -12.46
C ILE A 266 -5.58 9.55 -11.25
N THR A 267 -4.95 8.39 -11.46
CA THR A 267 -4.24 7.66 -10.41
C THR A 267 -2.92 8.36 -10.10
N PRO A 268 -2.55 8.58 -8.79
CA PRO A 268 -3.30 8.19 -7.58
C PRO A 268 -4.16 9.32 -6.97
N ALA A 269 -4.30 10.47 -7.63
CA ALA A 269 -4.98 11.66 -7.11
C ALA A 269 -6.50 11.49 -6.90
N SER A 270 -7.13 10.53 -7.60
CA SER A 270 -8.57 10.27 -7.50
C SER A 270 -9.05 9.91 -6.09
N ASP A 271 -8.18 9.42 -5.22
CA ASP A 271 -8.54 9.08 -3.84
C ASP A 271 -8.96 10.32 -3.04
N ILE A 272 -8.35 11.49 -3.32
CA ILE A 272 -8.76 12.77 -2.69
C ILE A 272 -10.17 13.13 -3.13
N PHE A 273 -10.49 12.98 -4.42
CA PHE A 273 -11.82 13.23 -4.95
C PHE A 273 -12.86 12.31 -4.29
N HIS A 274 -12.56 11.01 -4.23
CA HIS A 274 -13.45 10.01 -3.64
C HIS A 274 -13.69 10.26 -2.15
N GLU A 275 -12.66 10.71 -1.43
CA GLU A 275 -12.80 11.05 -0.01
C GLU A 275 -13.66 12.28 0.18
N LEU A 276 -13.40 13.38 -0.53
CA LEU A 276 -14.16 14.61 -0.45
C LEU A 276 -15.65 14.42 -0.84
N ALA A 277 -15.92 13.57 -1.83
CA ALA A 277 -17.28 13.29 -2.27
C ALA A 277 -18.17 12.62 -1.18
N LYS A 278 -17.58 12.03 -0.15
CA LYS A 278 -18.30 11.47 1.01
C LYS A 278 -18.81 12.56 1.97
N HIS A 279 -18.25 13.76 1.92
CA HIS A 279 -18.46 14.84 2.90
C HIS A 279 -19.37 15.97 2.40
N LYS A 280 -20.35 15.64 1.55
CA LYS A 280 -21.35 16.61 1.05
C LYS A 280 -22.15 17.28 2.18
N ASN A 281 -22.36 16.56 3.28
CA ASN A 281 -23.01 17.08 4.49
C ASN A 281 -22.23 18.19 5.19
N LEU A 282 -20.93 18.33 4.91
CA LEU A 282 -20.07 19.42 5.37
C LEU A 282 -19.95 20.56 4.35
N GLY A 283 -20.83 20.58 3.37
CA GLY A 283 -20.87 21.61 2.35
C GLY A 283 -19.79 21.46 1.25
N VAL A 284 -19.12 20.32 1.16
CA VAL A 284 -18.11 20.07 0.12
C VAL A 284 -18.77 19.91 -1.25
N LYS A 285 -18.33 20.70 -2.22
CA LYS A 285 -18.73 20.59 -3.63
C LYS A 285 -17.63 19.87 -4.40
N THR A 286 -17.98 18.79 -5.10
CA THR A 286 -17.07 18.06 -5.98
C THR A 286 -17.61 18.06 -7.40
N PHE A 287 -16.78 18.43 -8.36
CA PHE A 287 -17.08 18.42 -9.77
C PHE A 287 -16.08 17.55 -10.54
N GLN A 288 -16.58 16.50 -11.18
CA GLN A 288 -15.78 15.67 -12.07
C GLN A 288 -15.89 16.25 -13.49
N ALA A 289 -14.77 16.76 -13.99
CA ALA A 289 -14.67 17.31 -15.32
C ALA A 289 -14.38 16.21 -16.38
N GLU A 290 -14.46 16.58 -17.65
CA GLU A 290 -14.18 15.70 -18.79
C GLU A 290 -12.66 15.58 -19.08
N ASP A 291 -11.86 16.56 -18.66
CA ASP A 291 -10.40 16.59 -18.75
C ASP A 291 -9.78 17.51 -17.69
N GLU A 292 -8.46 17.57 -17.65
CA GLU A 292 -7.69 18.34 -16.67
C GLU A 292 -7.85 19.86 -16.89
N ILE A 293 -8.06 20.32 -18.12
CA ILE A 293 -8.25 21.73 -18.44
C ILE A 293 -9.60 22.21 -17.94
N ALA A 294 -10.67 21.48 -18.23
CA ALA A 294 -12.00 21.76 -17.72
C ALA A 294 -12.04 21.71 -16.17
N ALA A 295 -11.29 20.78 -15.57
CA ALA A 295 -11.18 20.64 -14.12
C ALA A 295 -10.61 21.90 -13.47
N ILE A 296 -9.47 22.38 -13.93
CA ILE A 296 -8.83 23.59 -13.34
C ILE A 296 -9.64 24.86 -13.66
N CYS A 297 -10.21 24.98 -14.87
CA CYS A 297 -11.04 26.13 -15.24
C CYS A 297 -12.30 26.22 -14.35
N SER A 298 -12.93 25.09 -14.02
CA SER A 298 -14.05 25.07 -13.09
C SER A 298 -13.64 25.53 -11.68
N ALA A 299 -12.45 25.16 -11.22
CA ALA A 299 -11.90 25.61 -9.95
C ALA A 299 -11.57 27.12 -9.96
N ILE A 300 -11.07 27.65 -11.07
CA ILE A 300 -10.87 29.11 -11.25
C ILE A 300 -12.21 29.85 -11.15
N GLY A 301 -13.26 29.34 -11.80
CA GLY A 301 -14.61 29.91 -11.69
C GLY A 301 -15.17 29.89 -10.25
N ALA A 302 -14.94 28.80 -9.51
CA ALA A 302 -15.32 28.72 -8.10
C ALA A 302 -14.52 29.69 -7.22
N SER A 303 -13.23 29.85 -7.49
CA SER A 303 -12.40 30.86 -6.81
C SER A 303 -12.88 32.29 -7.07
N PHE A 304 -13.27 32.61 -8.32
CA PHE A 304 -13.88 33.88 -8.66
C PHE A 304 -15.19 34.13 -7.90
N ALA A 305 -15.96 33.08 -7.66
CA ALA A 305 -17.19 33.14 -6.84
C ALA A 305 -16.91 33.23 -5.33
N GLY A 306 -15.68 33.17 -4.89
CA GLY A 306 -15.26 33.30 -3.48
C GLY A 306 -15.05 32.01 -2.72
N ASP A 307 -15.23 30.84 -3.36
CA ASP A 307 -14.99 29.53 -2.76
C ASP A 307 -13.51 29.29 -2.48
N LEU A 308 -13.19 28.39 -1.53
CA LEU A 308 -11.88 27.77 -1.45
C LEU A 308 -11.78 26.71 -2.55
N ALA A 309 -11.13 27.08 -3.65
CA ALA A 309 -11.06 26.26 -4.84
C ALA A 309 -9.78 25.44 -4.90
N ILE A 310 -9.94 24.16 -5.14
CA ILE A 310 -8.83 23.21 -5.31
C ILE A 310 -9.01 22.37 -6.56
N THR A 311 -7.92 21.88 -7.11
CA THR A 311 -7.89 20.87 -8.18
C THR A 311 -6.84 19.83 -7.89
N THR A 312 -7.13 18.57 -8.18
CA THR A 312 -6.18 17.46 -7.98
C THR A 312 -5.70 16.92 -9.32
N THR A 313 -4.46 16.49 -9.37
CA THR A 313 -3.86 15.92 -10.57
C THR A 313 -2.63 15.08 -10.23
N SER A 314 -1.90 14.69 -11.26
CA SER A 314 -0.58 14.06 -11.26
C SER A 314 0.23 14.71 -12.38
N GLY A 315 1.52 14.48 -12.47
CA GLY A 315 2.43 15.15 -13.42
C GLY A 315 1.91 15.36 -14.84
N PRO A 316 1.31 14.34 -15.52
CA PRO A 316 0.75 14.54 -16.86
C PRO A 316 -0.37 15.59 -16.90
N GLY A 317 -1.22 15.61 -15.89
CA GLY A 317 -2.30 16.60 -15.82
C GLY A 317 -1.82 17.97 -15.37
N LEU A 318 -0.74 18.05 -14.60
CA LEU A 318 -0.10 19.33 -14.26
C LEU A 318 0.39 20.02 -15.54
N ALA A 319 0.95 19.28 -16.49
CA ALA A 319 1.35 19.79 -17.80
C ALA A 319 0.18 20.43 -18.57
N LEU A 320 -0.98 19.77 -18.56
CA LEU A 320 -2.18 20.28 -19.23
C LEU A 320 -2.79 21.49 -18.54
N LYS A 321 -2.55 21.69 -17.25
CA LYS A 321 -3.05 22.80 -16.45
C LYS A 321 -2.20 24.06 -16.55
N GLY A 322 -1.05 24.03 -17.21
CA GLY A 322 -0.05 25.12 -17.21
C GLY A 322 -0.62 26.47 -17.64
N GLU A 323 -1.40 26.54 -18.73
CA GLU A 323 -2.02 27.81 -19.19
C GLU A 323 -3.04 28.36 -18.19
N ALA A 324 -3.88 27.47 -17.65
CA ALA A 324 -4.89 27.88 -16.67
C ALA A 324 -4.26 28.35 -15.35
N LEU A 325 -3.11 27.81 -14.97
CA LEU A 325 -2.33 28.34 -13.82
C LEU A 325 -1.87 29.79 -14.09
N GLY A 326 -1.41 30.08 -15.29
CA GLY A 326 -1.08 31.44 -15.71
C GLY A 326 -2.30 32.36 -15.65
N LEU A 327 -3.46 31.90 -16.10
CA LEU A 327 -4.72 32.65 -16.02
C LEU A 327 -5.13 32.94 -14.56
N ALA A 328 -5.05 31.98 -13.67
CA ALA A 328 -5.35 32.19 -12.24
C ALA A 328 -4.44 33.26 -11.63
N MET A 329 -3.16 33.26 -12.02
CA MET A 329 -2.18 34.27 -11.56
C MET A 329 -2.49 35.68 -12.06
N ILE A 330 -2.74 35.85 -13.39
CA ILE A 330 -2.99 37.17 -13.95
C ILE A 330 -4.32 37.76 -13.49
N THR A 331 -5.26 36.93 -13.10
CA THR A 331 -6.55 37.33 -12.54
C THR A 331 -6.55 37.44 -11.00
N GLU A 332 -5.40 37.21 -10.37
CA GLU A 332 -5.21 37.25 -8.90
C GLU A 332 -6.19 36.36 -8.14
N LEU A 333 -6.55 35.20 -8.71
CA LEU A 333 -7.46 34.25 -8.09
C LEU A 333 -6.68 33.18 -7.30
N PRO A 334 -6.97 33.02 -6.00
CA PRO A 334 -6.32 32.00 -5.19
C PRO A 334 -6.78 30.59 -5.63
N LEU A 335 -5.81 29.73 -5.91
CA LEU A 335 -6.07 28.35 -6.36
C LEU A 335 -5.04 27.42 -5.77
N VAL A 336 -5.48 26.27 -5.27
CA VAL A 336 -4.56 25.21 -4.83
C VAL A 336 -4.60 24.05 -5.84
N VAL A 337 -3.43 23.68 -6.33
CA VAL A 337 -3.24 22.50 -7.18
C VAL A 337 -2.51 21.45 -6.38
N ILE A 338 -3.12 20.28 -6.23
CA ILE A 338 -2.56 19.15 -5.52
C ILE A 338 -2.02 18.17 -6.58
N ASP A 339 -0.70 18.08 -6.66
CA ASP A 339 0.00 17.16 -7.55
C ASP A 339 0.41 15.91 -6.77
N VAL A 340 -0.32 14.81 -6.99
CA VAL A 340 -0.03 13.52 -6.38
C VAL A 340 0.89 12.74 -7.32
N GLN A 341 2.16 12.73 -7.00
CA GLN A 341 3.25 12.33 -7.88
C GLN A 341 3.19 10.85 -8.31
N ARG A 342 3.56 10.60 -9.55
CA ARG A 342 3.71 9.27 -10.13
C ARG A 342 4.78 9.25 -11.21
N GLY A 343 5.27 8.05 -11.55
CA GLY A 343 6.19 7.87 -12.67
C GLY A 343 5.61 8.33 -14.00
N GLY A 344 6.39 9.11 -14.73
CA GLY A 344 6.07 9.69 -16.04
C GLY A 344 6.90 9.08 -17.18
N PRO A 345 6.89 9.66 -18.37
CA PRO A 345 5.97 10.68 -18.86
C PRO A 345 4.58 10.13 -19.23
N SER A 346 3.60 11.01 -19.43
CA SER A 346 2.24 10.69 -19.87
C SER A 346 1.58 9.58 -19.03
N THR A 347 1.06 8.53 -19.67
CA THR A 347 0.44 7.37 -19.00
C THR A 347 1.44 6.39 -18.40
N GLY A 348 2.74 6.65 -18.45
CA GLY A 348 3.90 5.85 -18.05
C GLY A 348 3.69 4.80 -16.97
N LEU A 349 4.00 5.13 -15.71
CA LEU A 349 3.88 4.23 -14.57
C LEU A 349 2.88 4.78 -13.53
N PRO A 350 1.58 4.74 -13.80
CA PRO A 350 0.58 5.44 -12.97
C PRO A 350 0.49 4.94 -11.53
N THR A 351 0.95 3.73 -11.26
CA THR A 351 0.92 3.12 -9.92
C THR A 351 2.27 3.19 -9.20
N LYS A 352 3.30 3.80 -9.81
CA LYS A 352 4.63 3.93 -9.23
C LYS A 352 4.88 5.37 -8.81
N THR A 353 5.28 5.55 -7.57
CA THR A 353 5.65 6.86 -7.03
C THR A 353 6.99 7.29 -7.58
N GLU A 354 7.03 8.49 -8.16
CA GLU A 354 8.24 9.12 -8.68
C GLU A 354 8.05 10.62 -8.66
N GLN A 355 9.09 11.38 -8.30
CA GLN A 355 9.08 12.82 -8.38
C GLN A 355 9.81 13.27 -9.65
N SER A 356 9.07 13.56 -10.73
CA SER A 356 9.62 13.99 -12.02
C SER A 356 9.07 15.34 -12.50
N ASP A 357 8.18 15.98 -11.75
CA ASP A 357 7.36 17.12 -12.15
C ASP A 357 7.61 18.40 -11.34
N LEU A 358 8.51 18.39 -10.34
CA LEU A 358 8.80 19.54 -9.51
C LEU A 358 9.28 20.76 -10.31
N PHE A 359 10.18 20.58 -11.27
CA PHE A 359 10.64 21.68 -12.12
C PHE A 359 9.52 22.26 -12.98
N GLN A 360 8.62 21.42 -13.46
CA GLN A 360 7.43 21.86 -14.18
C GLN A 360 6.51 22.67 -13.26
N ALA A 361 6.25 22.19 -12.04
CA ALA A 361 5.46 22.92 -11.06
C ALA A 361 6.06 24.30 -10.73
N MET A 362 7.38 24.37 -10.61
CA MET A 362 8.08 25.60 -10.25
C MET A 362 8.25 26.58 -11.40
N TYR A 363 8.55 26.07 -12.61
CA TYR A 363 9.01 26.91 -13.73
C TYR A 363 8.21 26.71 -15.03
N GLY A 364 7.26 25.78 -15.08
CA GLY A 364 6.53 25.40 -16.30
C GLY A 364 5.34 26.31 -16.63
N ARG A 365 5.33 27.56 -16.16
CA ARG A 365 4.27 28.55 -16.44
C ARG A 365 4.76 29.67 -17.31
N ASN A 366 3.83 30.32 -17.99
CA ASN A 366 4.12 31.51 -18.79
C ASN A 366 4.23 32.76 -17.89
N GLY A 367 5.18 33.65 -18.25
CA GLY A 367 5.36 34.93 -17.58
C GLY A 367 5.91 34.85 -16.15
N GLU A 368 5.90 36.00 -15.47
CA GLU A 368 6.29 36.13 -14.07
C GLU A 368 5.11 35.72 -13.17
N SER A 369 5.04 34.47 -12.80
CA SER A 369 3.97 33.97 -11.93
C SER A 369 4.54 33.33 -10.67
N PRO A 370 4.49 34.03 -9.52
CA PRO A 370 4.92 33.46 -8.26
C PRO A 370 4.10 32.25 -7.88
N VAL A 371 4.75 31.26 -7.28
CA VAL A 371 4.12 30.06 -6.76
C VAL A 371 4.71 29.71 -5.42
N ILE A 372 3.88 29.20 -4.53
CA ILE A 372 4.31 28.57 -3.30
C ILE A 372 4.16 27.07 -3.49
N VAL A 373 5.27 26.33 -3.37
CA VAL A 373 5.29 24.87 -3.38
C VAL A 373 5.39 24.38 -1.95
N LEU A 374 4.45 23.55 -1.54
CA LEU A 374 4.41 22.87 -0.24
C LEU A 374 4.58 21.37 -0.49
N ALA A 375 5.50 20.71 0.24
CA ALA A 375 5.78 19.29 0.13
C ALA A 375 5.90 18.63 1.52
#